data_d6bb58183b6896f6b09fb50bd747f325
#
_entry.id   d6bb58183b6896f6b09fb50bd747f325
#
_cell.length_a   1.000
_cell.length_b   1.000
_cell.length_c   1.000
_cell.angle_alpha   90.00
_cell.angle_beta   90.00
_cell.angle_gamma   90.00
#
_symmetry.space_group_name_H-M   'P 1'
#
loop_
_entity.id
_entity.type
_entity.pdbx_description
1 polymer ?
#
loop_
_entity_poly.entity_id
_entity_poly.type
_entity_poly.pdbx_seq_one_letter_code
_entity_poly.pdbx_strand_id
1 'polypeptide(L)'
;MSDYRIETKCVQAGYTPGNGEPRQIPIIQSTTFKYATSEDMGKLFDLEASGYFYSRLQNPTCDHVAAKIAALEGGSAAMLTGSGQAANFMALFNICEAGSHIVASSSIYGGTFNLIAVTLKKMGIESTFVSPNATDDELDRAFRPNTRAMFGETIANPALTVLDIEKFAQAAHRHGVPLIVDNTFPTPVNCQPIRWGADIVTHSTTKYMDGHGAALGGVIVDSGNFDWMAHAEKYPGLCTPDESYHGITYAEKFGNAGAYITKCTSQLMRDLGCVQSPQNAFILNLGLESLHVRMPRHCENAMAVAQFLEKQPQVASVSYPHLPSSPYYARAMKYMPNGGCGVVSVVLKGGRPAAEAFMKRLTLAAIETHVADARTCCLNPATSTHRQMTEEQLAVAGIPAGMVRISVGLESKDDLIADLAQALSGIEA
;
A
#
# COMPACT_ATOMS: atom_id res chain seq x y z
N MET A 1 9.75 -12.88 -17.91
CA MET A 1 9.17 -12.99 -16.54
C MET A 1 7.66 -12.87 -16.50
N SER A 2 6.98 -12.32 -17.53
CA SER A 2 5.51 -12.15 -17.57
C SER A 2 4.74 -13.47 -17.34
N ASP A 3 5.24 -14.58 -17.87
CA ASP A 3 4.52 -15.86 -17.92
C ASP A 3 4.70 -16.75 -16.68
N TYR A 4 5.60 -16.36 -15.77
CA TYR A 4 5.82 -17.12 -14.54
C TYR A 4 4.76 -16.83 -13.49
N ARG A 5 4.48 -17.85 -12.65
CA ARG A 5 3.59 -17.73 -11.49
C ARG A 5 4.21 -16.87 -10.41
N ILE A 6 3.38 -16.39 -9.50
CA ILE A 6 3.77 -15.41 -8.47
C ILE A 6 4.91 -15.92 -7.57
N GLU A 7 4.91 -17.21 -7.26
CA GLU A 7 5.94 -17.85 -6.43
C GLU A 7 7.32 -17.73 -7.09
N THR A 8 7.39 -17.99 -8.39
CA THR A 8 8.64 -17.85 -9.17
C THR A 8 9.04 -16.39 -9.28
N LYS A 9 8.09 -15.47 -9.47
CA LYS A 9 8.38 -14.04 -9.52
C LYS A 9 8.91 -13.51 -8.19
N CYS A 10 8.39 -13.96 -7.04
CA CYS A 10 8.92 -13.61 -5.72
C CYS A 10 10.42 -13.88 -5.61
N VAL A 11 10.87 -15.01 -6.14
CA VAL A 11 12.25 -15.47 -6.02
C VAL A 11 13.15 -14.92 -7.14
N GLN A 12 12.67 -14.86 -8.40
CA GLN A 12 13.52 -14.67 -9.58
C GLN A 12 13.37 -13.32 -10.28
N ALA A 13 12.29 -12.55 -10.03
CA ALA A 13 12.08 -11.31 -10.77
C ALA A 13 13.01 -10.17 -10.30
N GLY A 14 13.22 -9.18 -11.16
CA GLY A 14 13.92 -7.93 -10.89
C GLY A 14 15.43 -7.94 -11.08
N TYR A 15 16.11 -9.06 -10.86
CA TYR A 15 17.55 -9.18 -11.05
C TYR A 15 17.90 -10.47 -11.78
N THR A 16 18.70 -10.35 -12.84
CA THR A 16 19.26 -11.49 -13.59
C THR A 16 20.76 -11.34 -13.61
N PRO A 17 21.51 -12.14 -12.83
CA PRO A 17 22.98 -12.06 -12.83
C PRO A 17 23.57 -12.55 -14.15
N GLY A 18 24.62 -11.87 -14.61
CA GLY A 18 25.46 -12.31 -15.72
C GLY A 18 26.44 -13.42 -15.31
N ASN A 19 27.29 -13.83 -16.26
CA ASN A 19 28.29 -14.87 -16.00
C ASN A 19 29.35 -14.36 -14.99
N GLY A 20 29.45 -15.04 -13.84
CA GLY A 20 30.38 -14.66 -12.76
C GLY A 20 29.90 -13.52 -11.85
N GLU A 21 28.71 -13.01 -12.07
CA GLU A 21 28.11 -12.00 -11.19
C GLU A 21 27.47 -12.62 -9.94
N PRO A 22 27.29 -11.82 -8.85
CA PRO A 22 26.66 -12.29 -7.63
C PRO A 22 25.25 -12.82 -7.88
N ARG A 23 24.92 -13.95 -7.25
CA ARG A 23 23.57 -14.53 -7.30
C ARG A 23 22.54 -13.64 -6.65
N GLN A 24 22.88 -13.01 -5.52
CA GLN A 24 22.02 -12.07 -4.81
C GLN A 24 22.26 -10.65 -5.34
N ILE A 25 21.24 -9.80 -5.30
CA ILE A 25 21.38 -8.40 -5.73
C ILE A 25 22.51 -7.72 -4.95
N PRO A 26 23.43 -7.01 -5.60
CA PRO A 26 24.47 -6.26 -4.89
C PRO A 26 23.90 -5.03 -4.20
N ILE A 27 24.46 -4.67 -3.04
CA ILE A 27 24.17 -3.41 -2.38
C ILE A 27 25.09 -2.32 -2.92
N ILE A 28 24.57 -1.45 -3.76
CA ILE A 28 25.32 -0.33 -4.35
C ILE A 28 25.21 0.89 -3.41
N GLN A 29 26.14 0.97 -2.47
CA GLN A 29 26.23 2.07 -1.48
C GLN A 29 27.10 3.20 -2.05
N SER A 30 26.58 3.90 -3.07
CA SER A 30 27.25 5.04 -3.70
C SER A 30 26.26 6.20 -3.87
N THR A 31 26.72 7.43 -3.64
CA THR A 31 25.91 8.63 -3.92
C THR A 31 25.95 9.03 -5.39
N THR A 32 27.08 8.79 -6.07
CA THR A 32 27.36 9.22 -7.46
C THR A 32 28.02 8.10 -8.25
N PHE A 33 28.00 8.25 -9.56
CA PHE A 33 28.56 7.29 -10.51
C PHE A 33 29.51 8.00 -11.47
N LYS A 34 30.58 7.32 -11.92
CA LYS A 34 31.63 7.86 -12.79
C LYS A 34 31.25 7.65 -14.25
N TYR A 35 31.45 8.68 -15.07
CA TYR A 35 31.34 8.65 -16.52
C TYR A 35 32.68 8.99 -17.18
N ALA A 36 32.88 8.53 -18.42
CA ALA A 36 34.09 8.81 -19.19
C ALA A 36 34.09 10.26 -19.70
N THR A 37 32.92 10.77 -20.10
CA THR A 37 32.76 12.12 -20.65
C THR A 37 31.59 12.85 -20.01
N SER A 38 31.60 14.19 -20.04
CA SER A 38 30.47 15.03 -19.63
C SER A 38 29.27 14.85 -20.57
N GLU A 39 29.50 14.54 -21.83
CA GLU A 39 28.45 14.29 -22.81
C GLU A 39 27.64 13.04 -22.48
N ASP A 40 28.33 11.94 -22.15
CA ASP A 40 27.64 10.69 -21.75
C ASP A 40 26.79 10.89 -20.49
N MET A 41 27.28 11.67 -19.52
CA MET A 41 26.53 12.02 -18.34
C MET A 41 25.36 12.97 -18.68
N GLY A 42 25.56 13.95 -19.57
CA GLY A 42 24.53 14.90 -20.01
C GLY A 42 23.30 14.22 -20.59
N LYS A 43 23.46 13.18 -21.40
CA LYS A 43 22.35 12.39 -21.98
C LYS A 43 21.42 11.77 -20.92
N LEU A 44 21.91 11.52 -19.71
CA LEU A 44 21.09 11.03 -18.61
C LEU A 44 20.20 12.15 -18.03
N PHE A 45 20.76 13.36 -17.91
CA PHE A 45 20.00 14.54 -17.49
C PHE A 45 18.93 14.94 -18.51
N ASP A 46 19.18 14.68 -19.80
CA ASP A 46 18.25 14.96 -20.89
C ASP A 46 17.23 13.82 -21.10
N LEU A 47 17.29 12.77 -20.27
CA LEU A 47 16.48 11.54 -20.39
C LEU A 47 16.60 10.87 -21.78
N GLU A 48 17.76 11.00 -22.44
CA GLU A 48 18.10 10.39 -23.73
C GLU A 48 18.80 9.04 -23.57
N ALA A 49 19.39 8.78 -22.41
CA ALA A 49 20.04 7.51 -22.08
C ALA A 49 19.56 6.99 -20.73
N SER A 50 19.63 5.67 -20.56
CA SER A 50 19.41 5.00 -19.27
C SER A 50 20.73 4.86 -18.51
N GLY A 51 20.69 5.02 -17.19
CA GLY A 51 21.85 4.86 -16.32
C GLY A 51 21.69 5.54 -14.99
N TYR A 52 22.75 5.51 -14.19
CA TYR A 52 22.76 6.03 -12.82
C TYR A 52 23.79 7.13 -12.71
N PHE A 53 23.44 8.29 -12.19
CA PHE A 53 24.37 9.39 -11.93
C PHE A 53 24.32 9.87 -10.49
N TYR A 54 23.17 9.74 -9.83
CA TYR A 54 23.00 10.16 -8.43
C TYR A 54 21.91 9.34 -7.74
N SER A 55 22.25 8.71 -6.60
CA SER A 55 21.35 7.74 -5.92
C SER A 55 20.06 8.36 -5.33
N ARG A 56 19.95 9.68 -5.23
CA ARG A 56 18.68 10.33 -4.86
C ARG A 56 17.60 10.11 -5.93
N LEU A 57 17.97 10.04 -7.20
CA LEU A 57 17.03 9.79 -8.29
C LEU A 57 16.83 8.29 -8.48
N GLN A 58 17.93 7.57 -8.70
CA GLN A 58 17.90 6.14 -8.99
C GLN A 58 19.15 5.45 -8.44
N ASN A 59 18.96 4.20 -7.99
CA ASN A 59 20.05 3.35 -7.50
C ASN A 59 19.83 1.92 -8.00
N PRO A 60 20.86 1.22 -8.51
CA PRO A 60 20.70 -0.12 -9.08
C PRO A 60 20.03 -1.12 -8.14
N THR A 61 20.38 -1.12 -6.84
CA THR A 61 19.78 -2.01 -5.85
C THR A 61 18.27 -1.73 -5.71
N CYS A 62 17.91 -0.46 -5.60
CA CYS A 62 16.50 -0.05 -5.49
C CYS A 62 15.69 -0.40 -6.75
N ASP A 63 16.28 -0.21 -7.93
CA ASP A 63 15.60 -0.46 -9.19
C ASP A 63 15.38 -1.96 -9.44
N HIS A 64 16.30 -2.83 -9.03
CA HIS A 64 16.09 -4.28 -9.08
C HIS A 64 14.88 -4.71 -8.22
N VAL A 65 14.74 -4.13 -7.04
CA VAL A 65 13.62 -4.45 -6.14
C VAL A 65 12.31 -3.83 -6.64
N ALA A 66 12.36 -2.60 -7.17
CA ALA A 66 11.20 -1.97 -7.81
C ALA A 66 10.69 -2.82 -8.99
N ALA A 67 11.59 -3.28 -9.86
CA ALA A 67 11.27 -4.15 -10.99
C ALA A 67 10.66 -5.49 -10.54
N LYS A 68 11.14 -6.08 -9.42
CA LYS A 68 10.53 -7.27 -8.82
C LYS A 68 9.08 -6.99 -8.41
N ILE A 69 8.83 -5.89 -7.70
CA ILE A 69 7.47 -5.54 -7.22
C ILE A 69 6.55 -5.22 -8.41
N ALA A 70 7.03 -4.51 -9.44
CA ALA A 70 6.28 -4.30 -10.67
C ALA A 70 5.85 -5.64 -11.31
N ALA A 71 6.77 -6.60 -11.40
CA ALA A 71 6.47 -7.93 -11.94
C ALA A 71 5.47 -8.72 -11.07
N LEU A 72 5.50 -8.55 -9.74
CA LEU A 72 4.56 -9.17 -8.81
C LEU A 72 3.16 -8.59 -8.95
N GLU A 73 3.02 -7.27 -9.05
CA GLU A 73 1.73 -6.60 -9.25
C GLU A 73 1.18 -6.73 -10.69
N GLY A 74 2.05 -7.06 -11.64
CA GLY A 74 1.71 -7.07 -13.08
C GLY A 74 1.71 -5.68 -13.69
N GLY A 75 2.47 -4.75 -13.10
CA GLY A 75 2.66 -3.39 -13.61
C GLY A 75 3.77 -3.28 -14.66
N SER A 76 3.81 -2.15 -15.35
CA SER A 76 4.81 -1.83 -16.39
C SER A 76 6.10 -1.25 -15.78
N ALA A 77 5.98 -0.47 -14.72
CA ALA A 77 7.09 0.19 -14.05
C ALA A 77 6.81 0.39 -12.56
N ALA A 78 7.86 0.57 -11.75
CA ALA A 78 7.75 0.90 -10.35
C ALA A 78 8.92 1.74 -9.85
N MET A 79 8.71 2.40 -8.71
CA MET A 79 9.72 3.20 -8.01
C MET A 79 9.60 3.00 -6.50
N LEU A 80 10.72 2.67 -5.83
CA LEU A 80 10.78 2.63 -4.38
C LEU A 80 10.79 4.03 -3.76
N THR A 81 10.22 4.14 -2.57
CA THR A 81 10.21 5.36 -1.75
C THR A 81 10.60 5.04 -0.31
N GLY A 82 11.00 6.04 0.46
CA GLY A 82 11.42 5.89 1.85
C GLY A 82 10.34 5.45 2.84
N SER A 83 9.06 5.49 2.44
CA SER A 83 7.92 5.02 3.24
C SER A 83 6.68 4.86 2.38
N GLY A 84 5.69 4.07 2.86
CA GLY A 84 4.37 3.97 2.20
C GLY A 84 3.64 5.32 2.13
N GLN A 85 3.83 6.18 3.13
CA GLN A 85 3.22 7.51 3.12
C GLN A 85 3.85 8.42 2.05
N ALA A 86 5.16 8.30 1.82
CA ALA A 86 5.84 8.96 0.71
C ALA A 86 5.32 8.43 -0.64
N ALA A 87 5.08 7.12 -0.75
CA ALA A 87 4.48 6.52 -1.94
C ALA A 87 3.08 7.10 -2.23
N ASN A 88 2.19 7.15 -1.23
CA ASN A 88 0.85 7.71 -1.39
C ASN A 88 0.88 9.21 -1.73
N PHE A 89 1.75 9.97 -1.05
CA PHE A 89 1.93 11.40 -1.34
C PHE A 89 2.40 11.62 -2.78
N MET A 90 3.48 10.95 -3.17
CA MET A 90 4.07 11.15 -4.51
C MET A 90 3.15 10.64 -5.62
N ALA A 91 2.43 9.52 -5.38
CA ALA A 91 1.46 9.01 -6.35
C ALA A 91 0.34 10.04 -6.62
N LEU A 92 -0.19 10.66 -5.59
CA LEU A 92 -1.20 11.70 -5.76
C LEU A 92 -0.63 13.00 -6.33
N PHE A 93 0.48 13.48 -5.76
CA PHE A 93 1.08 14.76 -6.14
C PHE A 93 1.70 14.76 -7.54
N ASN A 94 2.01 13.59 -8.11
CA ASN A 94 2.50 13.46 -9.49
C ASN A 94 1.48 13.92 -10.53
N ILE A 95 0.19 13.86 -10.22
CA ILE A 95 -0.92 14.18 -11.13
C ILE A 95 -1.90 15.21 -10.56
N CYS A 96 -1.69 15.67 -9.33
CA CYS A 96 -2.48 16.70 -8.67
C CYS A 96 -1.60 17.91 -8.37
N GLU A 97 -2.15 19.09 -8.58
CA GLU A 97 -1.55 20.39 -8.29
C GLU A 97 -2.55 21.30 -7.56
N ALA A 98 -2.16 22.50 -7.20
CA ALA A 98 -3.08 23.47 -6.60
C ALA A 98 -4.30 23.70 -7.50
N GLY A 99 -5.50 23.62 -6.92
CA GLY A 99 -6.77 23.66 -7.64
C GLY A 99 -7.30 22.28 -8.09
N SER A 100 -6.54 21.20 -7.92
CA SER A 100 -7.01 19.84 -8.19
C SER A 100 -7.99 19.32 -7.10
N HIS A 101 -8.73 18.29 -7.46
CA HIS A 101 -9.62 17.58 -6.55
C HIS A 101 -9.35 16.07 -6.58
N ILE A 102 -9.48 15.41 -5.42
CA ILE A 102 -9.33 13.96 -5.25
C ILE A 102 -10.64 13.38 -4.72
N VAL A 103 -11.11 12.28 -5.30
CA VAL A 103 -12.14 11.43 -4.72
C VAL A 103 -11.46 10.28 -3.97
N ALA A 104 -11.77 10.06 -2.70
CA ALA A 104 -11.14 9.00 -1.92
C ALA A 104 -12.18 8.17 -1.16
N SER A 105 -11.91 6.87 -0.98
CA SER A 105 -12.69 6.07 -0.04
C SER A 105 -12.52 6.62 1.38
N SER A 106 -13.61 6.70 2.15
CA SER A 106 -13.55 7.09 3.55
C SER A 106 -12.93 6.02 4.45
N SER A 107 -12.91 4.77 3.98
CA SER A 107 -12.27 3.65 4.66
C SER A 107 -10.88 3.42 4.08
N ILE A 108 -9.90 4.12 4.64
CA ILE A 108 -8.48 4.02 4.32
C ILE A 108 -7.65 4.20 5.59
N TYR A 109 -6.37 3.90 5.54
CA TYR A 109 -5.45 4.13 6.65
C TYR A 109 -5.51 5.59 7.14
N GLY A 110 -5.58 5.77 8.47
CA GLY A 110 -5.75 7.09 9.08
C GLY A 110 -4.68 8.12 8.71
N GLY A 111 -3.43 7.68 8.50
CA GLY A 111 -2.36 8.56 8.02
C GLY A 111 -2.62 9.06 6.60
N THR A 112 -3.13 8.23 5.71
CA THR A 112 -3.48 8.62 4.33
C THR A 112 -4.75 9.47 4.30
N PHE A 113 -5.74 9.17 5.16
CA PHE A 113 -6.90 10.05 5.35
C PHE A 113 -6.46 11.47 5.73
N ASN A 114 -5.59 11.59 6.73
CA ASN A 114 -5.05 12.89 7.15
C ASN A 114 -4.19 13.57 6.07
N LEU A 115 -3.41 12.79 5.31
CA LEU A 115 -2.66 13.30 4.16
C LEU A 115 -3.61 13.99 3.17
N ILE A 116 -4.68 13.31 2.77
CA ILE A 116 -5.63 13.81 1.76
C ILE A 116 -6.49 14.96 2.33
N ALA A 117 -7.07 14.77 3.52
CA ALA A 117 -8.02 15.73 4.10
C ALA A 117 -7.39 17.03 4.62
N VAL A 118 -6.13 16.96 5.08
CA VAL A 118 -5.48 18.06 5.80
C VAL A 118 -4.22 18.56 5.10
N THR A 119 -3.28 17.65 4.80
CA THR A 119 -1.97 18.05 4.29
C THR A 119 -2.06 18.55 2.85
N LEU A 120 -2.70 17.80 1.97
CA LEU A 120 -2.88 18.18 0.57
C LEU A 120 -3.80 19.41 0.42
N LYS A 121 -4.77 19.58 1.32
CA LYS A 121 -5.59 20.79 1.36
C LYS A 121 -4.75 22.06 1.58
N LYS A 122 -3.69 21.99 2.40
CA LYS A 122 -2.74 23.12 2.57
C LYS A 122 -1.96 23.44 1.29
N MET A 123 -1.87 22.47 0.38
CA MET A 123 -1.25 22.63 -0.96
C MET A 123 -2.27 23.03 -2.03
N GLY A 124 -3.51 23.38 -1.63
CA GLY A 124 -4.56 23.81 -2.55
C GLY A 124 -5.28 22.65 -3.26
N ILE A 125 -5.11 21.41 -2.81
CA ILE A 125 -5.78 20.21 -3.36
C ILE A 125 -6.99 19.88 -2.50
N GLU A 126 -8.18 19.88 -3.09
CA GLU A 126 -9.42 19.52 -2.39
C GLU A 126 -9.72 18.02 -2.47
N SER A 127 -10.61 17.55 -1.59
CA SER A 127 -11.01 16.15 -1.59
C SER A 127 -12.48 15.95 -1.23
N THR A 128 -13.06 14.88 -1.77
CA THR A 128 -14.38 14.34 -1.37
C THR A 128 -14.20 12.88 -0.98
N PHE A 129 -14.65 12.54 0.23
CA PHE A 129 -14.64 11.15 0.72
C PHE A 129 -15.98 10.48 0.45
N VAL A 130 -15.93 9.25 -0.05
CA VAL A 130 -17.10 8.42 -0.36
C VAL A 130 -17.07 7.12 0.43
N SER A 131 -18.23 6.57 0.74
CA SER A 131 -18.33 5.26 1.38
C SER A 131 -17.71 4.17 0.49
N PRO A 132 -17.00 3.17 1.05
CA PRO A 132 -16.55 1.99 0.28
C PRO A 132 -17.73 1.18 -0.29
N ASN A 133 -18.94 1.43 0.21
CA ASN A 133 -20.18 0.82 -0.25
C ASN A 133 -21.08 1.80 -1.05
N ALA A 134 -20.55 2.97 -1.44
CA ALA A 134 -21.28 3.96 -2.23
C ALA A 134 -21.90 3.34 -3.49
N THR A 135 -23.11 3.78 -3.84
CA THR A 135 -23.75 3.43 -5.12
C THR A 135 -23.02 4.09 -6.29
N ASP A 136 -23.30 3.66 -7.52
CA ASP A 136 -22.69 4.28 -8.71
C ASP A 136 -23.07 5.77 -8.79
N ASP A 137 -24.33 6.13 -8.51
CA ASP A 137 -24.78 7.51 -8.49
C ASP A 137 -24.09 8.36 -7.41
N GLU A 138 -23.77 7.78 -6.25
CA GLU A 138 -23.03 8.48 -5.20
C GLU A 138 -21.56 8.66 -5.60
N LEU A 139 -20.97 7.67 -6.25
CA LEU A 139 -19.63 7.78 -6.80
C LEU A 139 -19.57 8.87 -7.87
N ASP A 140 -20.45 8.82 -8.86
CA ASP A 140 -20.46 9.78 -9.96
C ASP A 140 -20.66 11.23 -9.49
N ARG A 141 -21.52 11.45 -8.46
CA ARG A 141 -21.73 12.78 -7.87
C ARG A 141 -20.51 13.32 -7.10
N ALA A 142 -19.58 12.47 -6.70
CA ALA A 142 -18.37 12.90 -6.01
C ALA A 142 -17.31 13.51 -6.94
N PHE A 143 -17.38 13.22 -8.25
CA PHE A 143 -16.43 13.75 -9.23
C PHE A 143 -16.77 15.20 -9.60
N ARG A 144 -15.75 16.00 -9.82
CA ARG A 144 -15.78 17.40 -10.28
C ARG A 144 -14.96 17.52 -11.55
N PRO A 145 -15.14 18.60 -12.33
CA PRO A 145 -14.32 18.83 -13.53
C PRO A 145 -12.82 18.83 -13.27
N ASN A 146 -12.41 19.30 -12.08
CA ASN A 146 -11.01 19.35 -11.63
C ASN A 146 -10.57 18.10 -10.86
N THR A 147 -11.34 17.02 -10.84
CA THR A 147 -10.90 15.75 -10.23
C THR A 147 -9.78 15.13 -11.07
N ARG A 148 -8.68 14.77 -10.40
CA ARG A 148 -7.46 14.23 -11.02
C ARG A 148 -7.10 12.83 -10.55
N ALA A 149 -7.57 12.40 -9.40
CA ALA A 149 -7.30 11.07 -8.86
C ALA A 149 -8.52 10.53 -8.11
N MET A 150 -8.69 9.20 -8.16
CA MET A 150 -9.50 8.45 -7.22
C MET A 150 -8.57 7.55 -6.39
N PHE A 151 -8.78 7.52 -5.06
CA PHE A 151 -7.94 6.77 -4.14
C PHE A 151 -8.73 5.80 -3.29
N GLY A 152 -8.22 4.56 -3.12
CA GLY A 152 -8.79 3.56 -2.23
C GLY A 152 -7.73 2.65 -1.61
N GLU A 153 -8.13 1.82 -0.67
CA GLU A 153 -7.29 0.81 -0.03
C GLU A 153 -7.98 -0.55 -0.13
N THR A 154 -7.27 -1.58 -0.61
CA THR A 154 -7.87 -2.90 -0.88
C THR A 154 -8.53 -3.50 0.36
N ILE A 155 -7.83 -3.48 1.50
CA ILE A 155 -8.37 -3.83 2.83
C ILE A 155 -7.99 -2.70 3.79
N ALA A 156 -8.98 -1.97 4.27
CA ALA A 156 -8.77 -0.79 5.11
C ALA A 156 -8.33 -1.13 6.53
N ASN A 157 -7.42 -0.34 7.10
CA ASN A 157 -6.92 -0.47 8.46
C ASN A 157 -7.51 0.65 9.36
N PRO A 158 -8.18 0.37 10.49
CA PRO A 158 -8.34 -0.95 11.15
C PRO A 158 -9.69 -1.64 10.88
N ALA A 159 -10.60 -1.02 10.14
CA ALA A 159 -11.98 -1.48 9.98
C ALA A 159 -12.11 -2.79 9.16
N LEU A 160 -11.08 -3.15 8.38
CA LEU A 160 -11.01 -4.32 7.51
C LEU A 160 -12.15 -4.39 6.47
N THR A 161 -12.62 -3.23 6.03
CA THR A 161 -13.53 -3.13 4.88
C THR A 161 -12.78 -3.48 3.61
N VAL A 162 -13.44 -4.16 2.67
CA VAL A 162 -12.86 -4.50 1.37
C VAL A 162 -13.41 -3.55 0.30
N LEU A 163 -12.50 -2.89 -0.43
CA LEU A 163 -12.85 -2.03 -1.55
C LEU A 163 -13.45 -2.87 -2.71
N ASP A 164 -14.49 -2.35 -3.36
CA ASP A 164 -14.93 -2.87 -4.65
C ASP A 164 -14.09 -2.24 -5.76
N ILE A 165 -12.91 -2.85 -6.01
CA ILE A 165 -11.89 -2.27 -6.89
C ILE A 165 -12.44 -2.02 -8.29
N GLU A 166 -13.13 -3.00 -8.86
CA GLU A 166 -13.67 -2.91 -10.22
C GLU A 166 -14.72 -1.80 -10.35
N LYS A 167 -15.61 -1.68 -9.37
CA LYS A 167 -16.61 -0.61 -9.30
C LYS A 167 -15.98 0.77 -9.21
N PHE A 168 -14.97 0.93 -8.35
CA PHE A 168 -14.25 2.19 -8.19
C PHE A 168 -13.45 2.54 -9.45
N ALA A 169 -12.81 1.55 -10.09
CA ALA A 169 -12.10 1.73 -11.36
C ALA A 169 -13.06 2.18 -12.47
N GLN A 170 -14.20 1.52 -12.62
CA GLN A 170 -15.20 1.89 -13.61
C GLN A 170 -15.73 3.32 -13.39
N ALA A 171 -15.98 3.71 -12.14
CA ALA A 171 -16.39 5.07 -11.82
C ALA A 171 -15.31 6.08 -12.18
N ALA A 172 -14.06 5.84 -11.79
CA ALA A 172 -12.93 6.71 -12.11
C ALA A 172 -12.74 6.88 -13.63
N HIS A 173 -12.74 5.77 -14.35
CA HIS A 173 -12.53 5.78 -15.81
C HIS A 173 -13.68 6.46 -16.59
N ARG A 174 -14.93 6.36 -16.14
CA ARG A 174 -16.04 7.13 -16.74
C ARG A 174 -15.78 8.64 -16.69
N HIS A 175 -15.04 9.11 -15.71
CA HIS A 175 -14.68 10.51 -15.54
C HIS A 175 -13.27 10.86 -16.06
N GLY A 176 -12.59 9.93 -16.76
CA GLY A 176 -11.22 10.13 -17.27
C GLY A 176 -10.21 10.37 -16.15
N VAL A 177 -10.33 9.63 -15.04
CA VAL A 177 -9.51 9.75 -13.83
C VAL A 177 -8.90 8.38 -13.50
N PRO A 178 -7.60 8.28 -13.17
CA PRO A 178 -7.01 7.03 -12.75
C PRO A 178 -7.44 6.65 -11.34
N LEU A 179 -7.56 5.32 -11.09
CA LEU A 179 -7.71 4.75 -9.76
C LEU A 179 -6.34 4.39 -9.17
N ILE A 180 -6.03 4.94 -8.00
CA ILE A 180 -4.86 4.62 -7.18
C ILE A 180 -5.32 3.74 -6.03
N VAL A 181 -4.69 2.56 -5.84
CA VAL A 181 -5.06 1.61 -4.79
C VAL A 181 -3.86 1.31 -3.90
N ASP A 182 -3.99 1.56 -2.60
CA ASP A 182 -3.04 1.04 -1.60
C ASP A 182 -3.34 -0.44 -1.35
N ASN A 183 -2.41 -1.31 -1.73
CA ASN A 183 -2.55 -2.78 -1.64
C ASN A 183 -1.65 -3.39 -0.55
N THR A 184 -1.34 -2.61 0.47
CA THR A 184 -0.38 -2.99 1.52
C THR A 184 -0.74 -4.29 2.23
N PHE A 185 -2.02 -4.49 2.61
CA PHE A 185 -2.41 -5.66 3.40
C PHE A 185 -2.49 -6.95 2.60
N PRO A 186 -3.15 -7.01 1.44
CA PRO A 186 -3.20 -8.24 0.66
C PRO A 186 -1.85 -8.62 0.06
N THR A 187 -1.02 -7.65 -0.27
CA THR A 187 0.17 -7.82 -1.11
C THR A 187 -0.18 -8.38 -2.49
N PRO A 188 0.72 -8.35 -3.48
CA PRO A 188 0.43 -8.94 -4.80
C PRO A 188 0.23 -10.46 -4.77
N VAL A 189 0.58 -11.13 -3.66
CA VAL A 189 0.35 -12.57 -3.49
C VAL A 189 -1.14 -12.89 -3.38
N ASN A 190 -1.90 -12.07 -2.64
CA ASN A 190 -3.31 -12.31 -2.42
C ASN A 190 -4.23 -11.50 -3.34
N CYS A 191 -3.79 -10.29 -3.75
CA CYS A 191 -4.55 -9.41 -4.65
C CYS A 191 -3.61 -8.66 -5.59
N GLN A 192 -3.98 -8.57 -6.86
CA GLN A 192 -3.34 -7.72 -7.85
C GLN A 192 -4.39 -6.71 -8.37
N PRO A 193 -4.50 -5.51 -7.77
CA PRO A 193 -5.54 -4.53 -8.13
C PRO A 193 -5.54 -4.12 -9.60
N ILE A 194 -4.38 -4.15 -10.27
CA ILE A 194 -4.24 -3.87 -11.71
C ILE A 194 -5.14 -4.78 -12.55
N ARG A 195 -5.32 -6.04 -12.17
CA ARG A 195 -6.21 -6.97 -12.87
C ARG A 195 -7.69 -6.59 -12.79
N TRP A 196 -8.02 -5.71 -11.86
CA TRP A 196 -9.38 -5.26 -11.58
C TRP A 196 -9.60 -3.79 -11.96
N GLY A 197 -8.65 -3.22 -12.71
CA GLY A 197 -8.76 -1.89 -13.29
C GLY A 197 -8.06 -0.77 -12.49
N ALA A 198 -7.31 -1.07 -11.43
CA ALA A 198 -6.45 -0.06 -10.82
C ALA A 198 -5.34 0.36 -11.79
N ASP A 199 -5.09 1.64 -11.87
CA ASP A 199 -4.06 2.21 -12.75
C ASP A 199 -2.72 2.34 -12.04
N ILE A 200 -2.75 2.77 -10.79
CA ILE A 200 -1.57 2.91 -9.94
C ILE A 200 -1.80 2.10 -8.66
N VAL A 201 -0.78 1.37 -8.23
CA VAL A 201 -0.80 0.65 -6.96
C VAL A 201 0.30 1.18 -6.06
N THR A 202 -0.02 1.41 -4.80
CA THR A 202 0.96 1.79 -3.78
C THR A 202 1.04 0.75 -2.67
N HIS A 203 2.19 0.68 -2.01
CA HIS A 203 2.39 -0.13 -0.82
C HIS A 203 3.26 0.57 0.21
N SER A 204 2.95 0.34 1.47
CA SER A 204 3.96 0.41 2.52
C SER A 204 4.75 -0.90 2.53
N THR A 205 5.94 -0.91 1.93
CA THR A 205 6.79 -2.11 1.92
C THR A 205 7.31 -2.47 3.32
N THR A 206 7.21 -1.54 4.26
CA THR A 206 7.44 -1.72 5.71
C THR A 206 6.67 -2.89 6.33
N LYS A 207 5.55 -3.30 5.69
CA LYS A 207 4.58 -4.26 6.21
C LYS A 207 4.92 -5.67 5.73
N TYR A 208 3.95 -6.47 5.27
CA TYR A 208 4.19 -7.86 4.84
C TYR A 208 5.29 -8.06 3.81
N MET A 209 5.57 -7.07 2.96
CA MET A 209 6.64 -7.22 1.96
C MET A 209 8.02 -7.38 2.62
N ASP A 210 8.36 -6.54 3.61
CA ASP A 210 9.50 -6.77 4.52
C ASP A 210 9.20 -7.94 5.45
N GLY A 211 8.10 -7.86 6.20
CA GLY A 211 7.55 -8.91 7.05
C GLY A 211 8.32 -9.19 8.34
N HIS A 212 9.35 -8.40 8.64
CA HIS A 212 10.25 -8.61 9.78
C HIS A 212 10.35 -7.38 10.71
N GLY A 213 9.66 -6.28 10.37
CA GLY A 213 9.76 -5.02 11.09
C GLY A 213 11.15 -4.39 11.03
N ALA A 214 11.92 -4.70 9.97
CA ALA A 214 13.34 -4.34 9.86
C ALA A 214 13.58 -3.13 8.93
N ALA A 215 12.83 -3.01 7.84
CA ALA A 215 13.06 -1.98 6.83
C ALA A 215 11.83 -1.10 6.56
N LEU A 216 11.95 0.20 6.78
CA LEU A 216 10.97 1.17 6.31
C LEU A 216 11.07 1.30 4.79
N GLY A 217 9.92 1.42 4.13
CA GLY A 217 9.88 1.70 2.71
C GLY A 217 8.47 1.82 2.16
N GLY A 218 8.40 2.21 0.90
CA GLY A 218 7.19 2.22 0.09
C GLY A 218 7.51 1.94 -1.37
N VAL A 219 6.49 1.76 -2.18
CA VAL A 219 6.61 1.58 -3.61
C VAL A 219 5.39 2.13 -4.32
N ILE A 220 5.61 2.71 -5.48
CA ILE A 220 4.58 3.08 -6.45
C ILE A 220 4.76 2.16 -7.65
N VAL A 221 3.67 1.54 -8.10
CA VAL A 221 3.63 0.68 -9.29
C VAL A 221 2.64 1.28 -10.28
N ASP A 222 3.06 1.49 -11.51
CA ASP A 222 2.22 1.91 -12.62
C ASP A 222 1.79 0.71 -13.44
N SER A 223 0.51 0.61 -13.73
CA SER A 223 -0.02 -0.43 -14.63
C SER A 223 0.44 -0.23 -16.08
N GLY A 224 0.65 1.03 -16.49
CA GLY A 224 0.87 1.43 -17.87
C GLY A 224 -0.38 1.42 -18.75
N ASN A 225 -1.57 1.24 -18.15
CA ASN A 225 -2.83 1.08 -18.89
C ASN A 225 -3.60 2.40 -19.05
N PHE A 226 -3.39 3.39 -18.19
CA PHE A 226 -4.13 4.65 -18.27
C PHE A 226 -3.64 5.49 -19.45
N ASP A 227 -4.55 5.90 -20.33
CA ASP A 227 -4.23 6.73 -21.49
C ASP A 227 -4.18 8.21 -21.10
N TRP A 228 -2.97 8.67 -20.74
CA TRP A 228 -2.74 10.05 -20.34
C TRP A 228 -3.08 11.05 -21.45
N MET A 229 -2.72 10.73 -22.71
CA MET A 229 -2.95 11.62 -23.85
C MET A 229 -4.42 11.75 -24.21
N ALA A 230 -5.24 10.70 -23.99
CA ALA A 230 -6.69 10.79 -24.17
C ALA A 230 -7.38 11.75 -23.19
N HIS A 231 -6.68 12.11 -22.08
CA HIS A 231 -7.15 13.01 -21.04
C HIS A 231 -6.18 14.16 -20.77
N ALA A 232 -5.48 14.62 -21.81
CA ALA A 232 -4.35 15.58 -21.70
C ALA A 232 -4.73 16.89 -20.97
N GLU A 233 -5.96 17.37 -21.13
CA GLU A 233 -6.45 18.58 -20.47
C GLU A 233 -6.50 18.44 -18.93
N LYS A 234 -6.59 17.20 -18.43
CA LYS A 234 -6.57 16.91 -16.99
C LYS A 234 -5.16 16.76 -16.44
N TYR A 235 -4.21 16.35 -17.27
CA TYR A 235 -2.85 15.97 -16.83
C TYR A 235 -1.77 16.77 -17.58
N PRO A 236 -1.81 18.12 -17.50
CA PRO A 236 -0.81 18.94 -18.22
C PRO A 236 0.62 18.60 -17.82
N GLY A 237 0.88 18.28 -16.56
CA GLY A 237 2.23 17.89 -16.10
C GLY A 237 2.81 16.62 -16.73
N LEU A 238 2.00 15.80 -17.41
CA LEU A 238 2.46 14.64 -18.19
C LEU A 238 2.35 14.87 -19.69
N CYS A 239 1.39 15.72 -20.13
CA CYS A 239 0.95 15.82 -21.52
C CYS A 239 1.30 17.14 -22.19
N THR A 240 2.01 18.04 -21.50
CA THR A 240 2.54 19.30 -22.07
C THR A 240 4.06 19.38 -21.83
N PRO A 241 4.77 20.23 -22.59
CA PRO A 241 6.21 20.43 -22.44
C PRO A 241 6.60 20.81 -21.00
N ASP A 242 7.50 20.07 -20.39
CA ASP A 242 8.02 20.31 -19.03
C ASP A 242 9.21 21.29 -19.07
N GLU A 243 9.07 22.43 -18.39
CA GLU A 243 10.10 23.48 -18.34
C GLU A 243 11.39 23.00 -17.66
N SER A 244 11.31 22.04 -16.72
CA SER A 244 12.47 21.51 -15.98
C SER A 244 13.28 20.47 -16.78
N TYR A 245 12.76 20.00 -17.91
CA TYR A 245 13.40 19.00 -18.78
C TYR A 245 13.37 19.40 -20.27
N HIS A 246 13.79 20.62 -20.59
CA HIS A 246 13.96 21.12 -21.97
C HIS A 246 12.71 20.96 -22.86
N GLY A 247 11.53 21.06 -22.28
CA GLY A 247 10.27 20.95 -23.01
C GLY A 247 9.86 19.52 -23.40
N ILE A 248 10.33 18.50 -22.67
CA ILE A 248 9.87 17.12 -22.87
C ILE A 248 8.40 17.01 -22.48
N THR A 249 7.61 16.33 -23.31
CA THR A 249 6.26 15.83 -22.95
C THR A 249 6.39 14.37 -22.56
N TYR A 250 6.22 14.06 -21.26
CA TYR A 250 6.47 12.70 -20.74
C TYR A 250 5.61 11.64 -21.42
N ALA A 251 4.31 11.90 -21.60
CA ALA A 251 3.38 10.95 -22.21
C ALA A 251 3.71 10.67 -23.69
N GLU A 252 4.17 11.66 -24.44
CA GLU A 252 4.60 11.47 -25.82
C GLU A 252 5.93 10.70 -25.91
N LYS A 253 6.91 11.06 -25.07
CA LYS A 253 8.25 10.48 -25.15
C LYS A 253 8.31 9.03 -24.60
N PHE A 254 7.60 8.76 -23.51
CA PHE A 254 7.70 7.48 -22.77
C PHE A 254 6.44 6.62 -22.87
N GLY A 255 5.37 7.12 -23.49
CA GLY A 255 4.08 6.43 -23.60
C GLY A 255 3.40 6.20 -22.24
N ASN A 256 2.25 5.53 -22.27
CA ASN A 256 1.48 5.25 -21.05
C ASN A 256 2.28 4.40 -20.04
N ALA A 257 3.10 3.46 -20.54
CA ALA A 257 3.83 2.51 -19.71
C ALA A 257 5.05 3.11 -18.96
N GLY A 258 5.52 4.30 -19.35
CA GLY A 258 6.73 4.89 -18.80
C GLY A 258 6.57 6.30 -18.25
N ALA A 259 5.62 7.07 -18.75
CA ALA A 259 5.49 8.50 -18.45
C ALA A 259 5.34 8.81 -16.96
N TYR A 260 4.45 8.08 -16.28
CA TYR A 260 4.09 8.34 -14.90
C TYR A 260 5.27 8.13 -13.92
N ILE A 261 5.94 6.97 -14.00
CA ILE A 261 7.08 6.68 -13.13
C ILE A 261 8.31 7.52 -13.51
N THR A 262 8.54 7.78 -14.82
CA THR A 262 9.65 8.66 -15.25
C THR A 262 9.49 10.05 -14.68
N LYS A 263 8.31 10.68 -14.77
CA LYS A 263 8.06 12.00 -14.17
C LYS A 263 8.21 11.94 -12.65
N CYS A 264 7.64 10.93 -12.00
CA CYS A 264 7.74 10.77 -10.55
C CYS A 264 9.21 10.70 -10.09
N THR A 265 10.06 9.97 -10.82
CA THR A 265 11.49 9.84 -10.54
C THR A 265 12.26 11.11 -10.86
N SER A 266 12.12 11.62 -12.09
CA SER A 266 12.94 12.71 -12.61
C SER A 266 12.61 14.06 -11.96
N GLN A 267 11.37 14.26 -11.52
CA GLN A 267 10.90 15.51 -10.92
C GLN A 267 10.67 15.35 -9.40
N LEU A 268 9.72 14.52 -8.97
CA LEU A 268 9.34 14.46 -7.55
C LEU A 268 10.41 13.82 -6.66
N MET A 269 11.01 12.70 -7.08
CA MET A 269 12.08 12.08 -6.31
C MET A 269 13.31 12.97 -6.27
N ARG A 270 13.66 13.63 -7.40
CA ARG A 270 14.76 14.59 -7.49
C ARG A 270 14.58 15.73 -6.49
N ASP A 271 13.39 16.31 -6.41
CA ASP A 271 13.13 17.55 -5.68
C ASP A 271 12.75 17.32 -4.22
N LEU A 272 11.98 16.27 -3.92
CA LEU A 272 11.50 15.97 -2.56
C LEU A 272 12.42 15.02 -1.79
N GLY A 273 13.20 14.20 -2.50
CA GLY A 273 14.19 13.33 -1.88
C GLY A 273 13.62 12.20 -1.00
N CYS A 274 12.43 11.69 -1.32
CA CYS A 274 11.79 10.58 -0.60
C CYS A 274 12.46 9.22 -0.85
N VAL A 275 13.77 9.16 -0.74
CA VAL A 275 14.66 8.10 -1.19
C VAL A 275 14.57 6.86 -0.32
N GLN A 276 14.56 5.69 -0.94
CA GLN A 276 14.80 4.40 -0.28
C GLN A 276 16.30 4.12 -0.18
N SER A 277 16.74 3.66 0.99
CA SER A 277 18.12 3.21 1.19
C SER A 277 18.40 1.90 0.43
N PRO A 278 19.56 1.75 -0.24
CA PRO A 278 19.95 0.48 -0.86
C PRO A 278 20.01 -0.69 0.12
N GLN A 279 20.40 -0.44 1.37
CA GLN A 279 20.40 -1.47 2.43
C GLN A 279 18.98 -1.91 2.77
N ASN A 280 18.03 -0.97 2.93
CA ASN A 280 16.63 -1.30 3.17
C ASN A 280 16.01 -2.01 1.95
N ALA A 281 16.36 -1.60 0.73
CA ALA A 281 15.93 -2.28 -0.48
C ALA A 281 16.45 -3.74 -0.53
N PHE A 282 17.69 -3.99 -0.12
CA PHE A 282 18.24 -5.34 -0.01
C PHE A 282 17.47 -6.19 1.02
N ILE A 283 17.21 -5.65 2.22
CA ILE A 283 16.42 -6.34 3.25
C ILE A 283 15.01 -6.64 2.71
N LEU A 284 14.38 -5.67 2.06
CA LEU A 284 13.07 -5.84 1.41
C LEU A 284 13.10 -6.97 0.37
N ASN A 285 14.18 -7.09 -0.43
CA ASN A 285 14.32 -8.19 -1.40
C ASN A 285 14.27 -9.55 -0.71
N LEU A 286 14.96 -9.71 0.43
CA LEU A 286 14.93 -10.95 1.21
C LEU A 286 13.51 -11.26 1.72
N GLY A 287 12.78 -10.23 2.17
CA GLY A 287 11.37 -10.35 2.56
C GLY A 287 10.48 -10.81 1.39
N LEU A 288 10.65 -10.21 0.21
CA LEU A 288 9.89 -10.54 -0.99
C LEU A 288 10.11 -11.99 -1.45
N GLU A 289 11.32 -12.52 -1.32
CA GLU A 289 11.64 -13.90 -1.72
C GLU A 289 10.82 -14.95 -0.96
N SER A 290 10.41 -14.68 0.27
CA SER A 290 9.59 -15.57 1.11
C SER A 290 8.11 -15.15 1.20
N LEU A 291 7.72 -14.06 0.55
CA LEU A 291 6.37 -13.47 0.69
C LEU A 291 5.26 -14.48 0.36
N HIS A 292 5.43 -15.25 -0.72
CA HIS A 292 4.47 -16.25 -1.19
C HIS A 292 4.29 -17.45 -0.23
N VAL A 293 5.22 -17.64 0.69
CA VAL A 293 5.15 -18.67 1.76
C VAL A 293 4.56 -18.08 3.03
N ARG A 294 4.90 -16.82 3.37
CA ARG A 294 4.45 -16.15 4.58
C ARG A 294 2.99 -15.74 4.53
N MET A 295 2.52 -15.19 3.40
CA MET A 295 1.13 -14.71 3.29
C MET A 295 0.08 -15.80 3.53
N PRO A 296 0.17 -17.02 2.95
CA PRO A 296 -0.74 -18.11 3.27
C PRO A 296 -0.77 -18.46 4.78
N ARG A 297 0.41 -18.47 5.44
CA ARG A 297 0.49 -18.77 6.88
C ARG A 297 -0.15 -17.66 7.72
N HIS A 298 0.07 -16.38 7.39
CA HIS A 298 -0.62 -15.28 8.05
C HIS A 298 -2.14 -15.40 7.92
N CYS A 299 -2.64 -15.71 6.73
CA CYS A 299 -4.08 -15.87 6.48
C CYS A 299 -4.67 -17.08 7.22
N GLU A 300 -3.96 -18.22 7.25
CA GLU A 300 -4.36 -19.42 8.02
C GLU A 300 -4.49 -19.09 9.50
N ASN A 301 -3.46 -18.50 10.08
CA ASN A 301 -3.44 -18.14 11.48
C ASN A 301 -4.52 -17.10 11.83
N ALA A 302 -4.70 -16.07 11.01
CA ALA A 302 -5.73 -15.04 11.20
C ALA A 302 -7.14 -15.64 11.12
N MET A 303 -7.40 -16.56 10.21
CA MET A 303 -8.68 -17.26 10.12
C MET A 303 -8.95 -18.07 11.39
N ALA A 304 -7.97 -18.84 11.88
CA ALA A 304 -8.10 -19.62 13.11
C ALA A 304 -8.38 -18.73 14.35
N VAL A 305 -7.64 -17.61 14.46
CA VAL A 305 -7.85 -16.60 15.51
C VAL A 305 -9.23 -15.96 15.41
N ALA A 306 -9.66 -15.55 14.21
CA ALA A 306 -10.97 -14.95 14.02
C ALA A 306 -12.12 -15.91 14.38
N GLN A 307 -12.05 -17.16 13.93
CA GLN A 307 -13.03 -18.20 14.26
C GLN A 307 -13.05 -18.57 15.75
N PHE A 308 -11.92 -18.51 16.43
CA PHE A 308 -11.85 -18.69 17.86
C PHE A 308 -12.54 -17.52 18.59
N LEU A 309 -12.22 -16.28 18.20
CA LEU A 309 -12.75 -15.08 18.84
C LEU A 309 -14.27 -14.93 18.66
N GLU A 310 -14.84 -15.31 17.50
CA GLU A 310 -16.31 -15.28 17.28
C GLU A 310 -17.10 -16.12 18.30
N LYS A 311 -16.47 -17.14 18.88
CA LYS A 311 -17.12 -18.05 19.83
C LYS A 311 -17.00 -17.60 21.29
N GLN A 312 -16.27 -16.53 21.58
CA GLN A 312 -16.00 -16.12 22.95
C GLN A 312 -17.10 -15.25 23.51
N PRO A 313 -17.59 -15.50 24.73
CA PRO A 313 -18.68 -14.76 25.34
C PRO A 313 -18.33 -13.28 25.60
N GLN A 314 -17.05 -12.95 25.80
CA GLN A 314 -16.54 -11.60 26.02
C GLN A 314 -16.52 -10.75 24.75
N VAL A 315 -16.63 -11.39 23.57
CA VAL A 315 -16.51 -10.73 22.26
C VAL A 315 -17.88 -10.23 21.79
N ALA A 316 -17.95 -8.96 21.39
CA ALA A 316 -19.14 -8.37 20.80
C ALA A 316 -19.19 -8.58 19.28
N SER A 317 -18.04 -8.43 18.60
CA SER A 317 -17.92 -8.66 17.16
C SER A 317 -16.48 -8.92 16.75
N VAL A 318 -16.32 -9.63 15.63
CA VAL A 318 -15.02 -9.88 14.97
C VAL A 318 -15.12 -9.38 13.53
N SER A 319 -14.15 -8.58 13.11
CA SER A 319 -13.97 -8.17 11.72
C SER A 319 -12.79 -8.93 11.11
N TYR A 320 -13.07 -9.78 10.14
CA TYR A 320 -12.09 -10.41 9.27
C TYR A 320 -12.75 -10.69 7.91
N PRO A 321 -12.22 -10.20 6.79
CA PRO A 321 -12.94 -10.22 5.51
C PRO A 321 -13.36 -11.61 5.03
N HIS A 322 -12.57 -12.64 5.36
CA HIS A 322 -12.80 -14.03 4.92
C HIS A 322 -13.66 -14.86 5.89
N LEU A 323 -14.15 -14.30 7.01
CA LEU A 323 -15.18 -14.99 7.80
C LEU A 323 -16.49 -15.07 7.01
N PRO A 324 -17.18 -16.22 6.97
CA PRO A 324 -18.49 -16.32 6.31
C PRO A 324 -19.54 -15.34 6.85
N SER A 325 -19.40 -14.92 8.11
CA SER A 325 -20.23 -13.91 8.77
C SER A 325 -19.93 -12.48 8.34
N SER A 326 -18.80 -12.24 7.67
CA SER A 326 -18.38 -10.90 7.26
C SER A 326 -19.27 -10.33 6.15
N PRO A 327 -19.73 -9.06 6.25
CA PRO A 327 -20.45 -8.40 5.18
C PRO A 327 -19.59 -8.23 3.90
N TYR A 328 -18.28 -8.40 4.02
CA TYR A 328 -17.33 -8.29 2.92
C TYR A 328 -16.91 -9.65 2.35
N TYR A 329 -17.45 -10.78 2.84
CA TYR A 329 -17.02 -12.12 2.45
C TYR A 329 -17.06 -12.35 0.93
N ALA A 330 -18.19 -12.05 0.29
CA ALA A 330 -18.34 -12.22 -1.16
C ALA A 330 -17.32 -11.38 -1.96
N ARG A 331 -17.08 -10.14 -1.51
CA ARG A 331 -16.10 -9.24 -2.13
C ARG A 331 -14.67 -9.71 -1.89
N ALA A 332 -14.37 -10.18 -0.68
CA ALA A 332 -13.08 -10.76 -0.35
C ALA A 332 -12.79 -12.02 -1.21
N MET A 333 -13.76 -12.90 -1.35
CA MET A 333 -13.63 -14.09 -2.20
C MET A 333 -13.48 -13.77 -3.68
N LYS A 334 -14.10 -12.67 -4.17
CA LYS A 334 -13.92 -12.21 -5.55
C LYS A 334 -12.50 -11.76 -5.84
N TYR A 335 -11.94 -10.91 -4.99
CA TYR A 335 -10.64 -10.26 -5.24
C TYR A 335 -9.45 -11.05 -4.69
N MET A 336 -9.67 -11.84 -3.64
CA MET A 336 -8.63 -12.49 -2.84
C MET A 336 -9.05 -13.93 -2.45
N PRO A 337 -9.29 -14.83 -3.42
CA PRO A 337 -9.85 -16.15 -3.14
C PRO A 337 -8.97 -17.04 -2.25
N ASN A 338 -7.66 -16.75 -2.19
CA ASN A 338 -6.68 -17.53 -1.42
C ASN A 338 -6.36 -16.93 -0.04
N GLY A 339 -7.06 -15.87 0.38
CA GLY A 339 -6.85 -15.16 1.65
C GLY A 339 -6.56 -13.68 1.44
N GLY A 340 -6.83 -12.84 2.44
CA GLY A 340 -6.69 -11.38 2.36
C GLY A 340 -5.45 -10.86 3.08
N CYS A 341 -5.40 -11.03 4.38
CA CYS A 341 -4.32 -10.54 5.23
C CYS A 341 -4.26 -11.31 6.56
N GLY A 342 -3.27 -10.99 7.38
CA GLY A 342 -3.12 -11.55 8.72
C GLY A 342 -3.67 -10.63 9.84
N VAL A 343 -4.52 -9.66 9.53
CA VAL A 343 -5.05 -8.72 10.54
C VAL A 343 -6.49 -9.07 10.89
N VAL A 344 -6.78 -9.13 12.19
CA VAL A 344 -8.11 -9.34 12.74
C VAL A 344 -8.44 -8.17 13.67
N SER A 345 -9.65 -7.61 13.59
CA SER A 345 -10.15 -6.63 14.56
C SER A 345 -11.27 -7.26 15.39
N VAL A 346 -11.14 -7.19 16.71
CA VAL A 346 -12.12 -7.72 17.66
C VAL A 346 -12.64 -6.58 18.55
N VAL A 347 -13.94 -6.59 18.84
CA VAL A 347 -14.55 -5.64 19.78
C VAL A 347 -14.98 -6.40 21.04
N LEU A 348 -14.48 -5.96 22.19
CA LEU A 348 -14.82 -6.55 23.48
C LEU A 348 -16.05 -5.83 24.10
N LYS A 349 -16.94 -6.60 24.74
CA LYS A 349 -18.21 -6.12 25.32
C LYS A 349 -18.02 -5.08 26.42
N GLY A 350 -17.00 -5.25 27.24
CA GLY A 350 -16.67 -4.30 28.31
C GLY A 350 -16.03 -2.98 27.86
N GLY A 351 -15.99 -2.71 26.54
CA GLY A 351 -15.46 -1.48 25.99
C GLY A 351 -13.95 -1.29 26.22
N ARG A 352 -13.51 -0.04 26.38
CA ARG A 352 -12.08 0.32 26.57
C ARG A 352 -11.43 -0.39 27.76
N PRO A 353 -12.04 -0.46 28.97
CA PRO A 353 -11.43 -1.17 30.11
C PRO A 353 -11.17 -2.65 29.81
N ALA A 354 -12.09 -3.32 29.13
CA ALA A 354 -11.93 -4.73 28.76
C ALA A 354 -10.81 -4.91 27.72
N ALA A 355 -10.72 -4.01 26.74
CA ALA A 355 -9.65 -4.04 25.74
C ALA A 355 -8.25 -3.84 26.36
N GLU A 356 -8.12 -2.90 27.30
CA GLU A 356 -6.88 -2.66 28.03
C GLU A 356 -6.51 -3.84 28.93
N ALA A 357 -7.46 -4.41 29.66
CA ALA A 357 -7.27 -5.58 30.52
C ALA A 357 -6.85 -6.80 29.69
N PHE A 358 -7.52 -7.03 28.55
CA PHE A 358 -7.19 -8.09 27.61
C PHE A 358 -5.74 -7.97 27.12
N MET A 359 -5.38 -6.82 26.53
CA MET A 359 -4.03 -6.62 26.00
C MET A 359 -2.95 -6.74 27.07
N LYS A 360 -3.20 -6.28 28.30
CA LYS A 360 -2.24 -6.38 29.42
C LYS A 360 -1.99 -7.83 29.84
N ARG A 361 -2.92 -8.75 29.59
CA ARG A 361 -2.80 -10.16 29.96
C ARG A 361 -2.14 -11.02 28.87
N LEU A 362 -2.02 -10.52 27.65
CA LEU A 362 -1.30 -11.20 26.58
C LEU A 362 0.16 -11.42 26.97
N THR A 363 0.68 -12.61 26.70
CA THR A 363 2.05 -13.02 27.03
C THR A 363 2.89 -13.23 25.78
N LEU A 364 2.26 -13.63 24.68
CA LEU A 364 2.91 -13.86 23.38
C LEU A 364 2.79 -12.63 22.47
N ALA A 365 1.59 -12.06 22.35
CA ALA A 365 1.36 -10.89 21.51
C ALA A 365 1.86 -9.60 22.16
N ALA A 366 2.72 -8.86 21.45
CA ALA A 366 3.24 -7.58 21.92
C ALA A 366 2.24 -6.42 21.69
N ILE A 367 2.25 -5.42 22.59
CA ILE A 367 1.50 -4.17 22.38
C ILE A 367 2.42 -3.20 21.62
N GLU A 368 2.10 -2.95 20.35
CA GLU A 368 2.88 -2.04 19.51
C GLU A 368 2.06 -1.46 18.34
N THR A 369 2.54 -0.36 17.78
CA THR A 369 1.86 0.31 16.66
C THR A 369 2.07 -0.41 15.33
N HIS A 370 3.04 -1.30 15.22
CA HIS A 370 3.35 -2.05 14.01
C HIS A 370 2.21 -3.00 13.62
N VAL A 371 2.26 -3.51 12.41
CA VAL A 371 1.30 -4.45 11.84
C VAL A 371 1.99 -5.19 10.69
N ALA A 372 1.56 -6.44 10.45
CA ALA A 372 2.08 -7.22 9.33
C ALA A 372 3.56 -7.64 9.51
N ASP A 373 3.88 -8.07 10.71
CA ASP A 373 5.17 -8.64 11.12
C ASP A 373 5.06 -10.17 11.23
N ALA A 374 6.18 -10.85 11.19
CA ALA A 374 6.27 -12.28 11.50
C ALA A 374 5.81 -12.61 12.92
N ARG A 375 5.90 -11.66 13.86
CA ARG A 375 5.46 -11.77 15.25
C ARG A 375 4.08 -11.17 15.44
N THR A 376 3.27 -11.80 16.28
CA THR A 376 1.94 -11.29 16.63
C THR A 376 2.03 -10.06 17.51
N CYS A 377 1.28 -9.02 17.12
CA CYS A 377 1.15 -7.80 17.90
C CYS A 377 -0.29 -7.29 17.92
N CYS A 378 -0.60 -6.43 18.89
CA CYS A 378 -1.92 -5.84 19.03
C CYS A 378 -1.87 -4.37 19.45
N LEU A 379 -2.96 -3.68 19.20
CA LEU A 379 -3.20 -2.35 19.75
C LEU A 379 -4.70 -2.05 19.86
N ASN A 380 -5.07 -1.14 20.79
CA ASN A 380 -6.37 -0.51 20.78
C ASN A 380 -6.26 0.82 20.01
N PRO A 381 -6.93 0.96 18.85
CA PRO A 381 -6.83 2.18 18.04
C PRO A 381 -7.31 3.44 18.79
N ALA A 382 -8.35 3.32 19.61
CA ALA A 382 -8.92 4.45 20.35
C ALA A 382 -7.98 5.03 21.42
N THR A 383 -7.08 4.20 21.98
CA THR A 383 -6.10 4.65 22.99
C THR A 383 -4.73 4.97 22.40
N SER A 384 -4.50 4.70 21.11
CA SER A 384 -3.21 4.86 20.43
C SER A 384 -3.32 5.72 19.17
N THR A 385 -3.53 5.13 18.02
CA THR A 385 -3.48 5.80 16.70
C THR A 385 -4.59 6.83 16.47
N HIS A 386 -5.71 6.74 17.18
CA HIS A 386 -6.87 7.63 17.08
C HIS A 386 -7.19 8.34 18.41
N ARG A 387 -6.19 8.46 19.28
CA ARG A 387 -6.34 9.01 20.64
C ARG A 387 -6.87 10.45 20.68
N GLN A 388 -6.68 11.21 19.61
CA GLN A 388 -7.16 12.59 19.51
C GLN A 388 -8.65 12.70 19.16
N MET A 389 -9.29 11.60 18.77
CA MET A 389 -10.73 11.58 18.43
C MET A 389 -11.61 11.46 19.67
N THR A 390 -12.77 12.14 19.64
CA THR A 390 -13.82 11.94 20.64
C THR A 390 -14.52 10.59 20.44
N GLU A 391 -15.29 10.12 21.42
CA GLU A 391 -16.07 8.87 21.30
C GLU A 391 -17.05 8.91 20.11
N GLU A 392 -17.67 10.08 19.83
CA GLU A 392 -18.55 10.26 18.68
C GLU A 392 -17.80 10.17 17.36
N GLN A 393 -16.59 10.76 17.29
CA GLN A 393 -15.74 10.68 16.11
C GLN A 393 -15.24 9.26 15.87
N LEU A 394 -14.88 8.53 16.92
CA LEU A 394 -14.50 7.12 16.85
C LEU A 394 -15.66 6.25 16.35
N ALA A 395 -16.88 6.50 16.84
CA ALA A 395 -18.07 5.77 16.38
C ALA A 395 -18.36 6.01 14.89
N VAL A 396 -18.26 7.26 14.42
CA VAL A 396 -18.41 7.60 13.00
C VAL A 396 -17.31 6.95 12.14
N ALA A 397 -16.09 6.85 12.66
CA ALA A 397 -14.97 6.18 11.98
C ALA A 397 -15.06 4.64 12.03
N GLY A 398 -16.08 4.06 12.68
CA GLY A 398 -16.21 2.62 12.84
C GLY A 398 -15.17 1.99 13.76
N ILE A 399 -14.68 2.76 14.74
CA ILE A 399 -13.63 2.36 15.70
C ILE A 399 -14.21 2.39 17.12
N PRO A 400 -14.98 1.36 17.55
CA PRO A 400 -15.48 1.29 18.91
C PRO A 400 -14.35 1.31 19.94
N ALA A 401 -14.59 1.91 21.12
CA ALA A 401 -13.58 2.04 22.17
C ALA A 401 -13.02 0.70 22.66
N GLY A 402 -13.83 -0.38 22.59
CA GLY A 402 -13.42 -1.76 22.93
C GLY A 402 -12.72 -2.51 21.79
N MET A 403 -12.40 -1.87 20.67
CA MET A 403 -11.73 -2.51 19.55
C MET A 403 -10.27 -2.81 19.88
N VAL A 404 -9.84 -4.04 19.61
CA VAL A 404 -8.43 -4.44 19.56
C VAL A 404 -8.12 -4.93 18.16
N ARG A 405 -7.14 -4.33 17.49
CA ARG A 405 -6.58 -4.80 16.24
C ARG A 405 -5.44 -5.77 16.58
N ILE A 406 -5.52 -6.98 16.08
CA ILE A 406 -4.52 -8.05 16.24
C ILE A 406 -3.88 -8.26 14.87
N SER A 407 -2.58 -8.03 14.77
CA SER A 407 -1.78 -8.43 13.61
C SER A 407 -1.20 -9.81 13.90
N VAL A 408 -1.79 -10.82 13.31
CA VAL A 408 -1.48 -12.22 13.55
C VAL A 408 -0.21 -12.62 12.80
N GLY A 409 0.78 -13.11 13.53
CA GLY A 409 2.09 -13.50 13.02
C GLY A 409 2.14 -14.94 12.47
N LEU A 410 3.36 -15.47 12.44
CA LEU A 410 3.69 -16.78 11.86
C LEU A 410 3.85 -17.88 12.92
N GLU A 411 3.61 -17.57 14.19
CA GLU A 411 3.69 -18.49 15.31
C GLU A 411 2.74 -19.68 15.12
N SER A 412 2.86 -20.69 15.98
CA SER A 412 1.88 -21.77 16.03
C SER A 412 0.50 -21.21 16.34
N LYS A 413 -0.49 -21.55 15.51
CA LYS A 413 -1.89 -21.12 15.74
C LYS A 413 -2.44 -21.58 17.08
N ASP A 414 -1.98 -22.75 17.57
CA ASP A 414 -2.44 -23.30 18.84
C ASP A 414 -1.90 -22.48 20.02
N ASP A 415 -0.64 -22.02 19.95
CA ASP A 415 -0.04 -21.13 20.95
C ASP A 415 -0.72 -19.75 20.94
N LEU A 416 -1.02 -19.21 19.76
CA LEU A 416 -1.76 -17.96 19.61
C LEU A 416 -3.16 -18.05 20.24
N ILE A 417 -3.90 -19.12 19.96
CA ILE A 417 -5.22 -19.35 20.52
C ILE A 417 -5.13 -19.53 22.05
N ALA A 418 -4.12 -20.24 22.56
CA ALA A 418 -3.91 -20.40 23.99
C ALA A 418 -3.64 -19.08 24.69
N ASP A 419 -2.81 -18.20 24.10
CA ASP A 419 -2.53 -16.86 24.65
C ASP A 419 -3.78 -15.99 24.70
N LEU A 420 -4.58 -15.98 23.60
CA LEU A 420 -5.83 -15.24 23.53
C LEU A 420 -6.86 -15.78 24.53
N ALA A 421 -6.97 -17.12 24.69
CA ALA A 421 -7.90 -17.76 25.61
C ALA A 421 -7.60 -17.40 27.08
N GLN A 422 -6.32 -17.50 27.49
CA GLN A 422 -5.92 -17.14 28.84
C GLN A 422 -6.12 -15.64 29.13
N ALA A 423 -5.90 -14.77 28.14
CA ALA A 423 -6.13 -13.35 28.30
C ALA A 423 -7.62 -13.01 28.45
N LEU A 424 -8.50 -13.66 27.67
CA LEU A 424 -9.95 -13.49 27.75
C LEU A 424 -10.54 -14.07 29.05
N SER A 425 -9.98 -15.15 29.61
CA SER A 425 -10.49 -15.78 30.84
C SER A 425 -10.51 -14.85 32.06
N GLY A 426 -9.76 -13.76 32.05
CA GLY A 426 -9.71 -12.77 33.11
C GLY A 426 -10.60 -11.54 32.90
N ILE A 427 -11.48 -11.59 31.88
CA ILE A 427 -12.39 -10.48 31.53
C ILE A 427 -13.82 -10.98 31.70
N GLU A 428 -14.66 -10.14 32.33
CA GLU A 428 -16.10 -10.41 32.45
C GLU A 428 -16.77 -10.41 31.07
N ALA A 429 -17.77 -11.31 30.88
CA ALA A 429 -18.45 -11.50 29.60
C ALA A 429 -19.56 -10.46 29.34
#